data_094a0f55fb7ab1483fdc0f848084c14f
#
_entry.id   094a0f55fb7ab1483fdc0f848084c14f
#
_cell.length_a   1.000
_cell.length_b   1.000
_cell.length_c   1.000
_cell.angle_alpha   90.00
_cell.angle_beta   90.00
_cell.angle_gamma   90.00
#
_symmetry.space_group_name_H-M   'P 1'
#
loop_
_entity.id
_entity.type
_entity.pdbx_description
1 polymer ?
#
loop_
_entity_poly.entity_id
_entity_poly.type
_entity_poly.pdbx_seq_one_letter_code
_entity_poly.pdbx_strand_id
1 'polypeptide(L)'
;MMTNQTAKELLDKYHSGTITDEELAILESWYVQQAKNSSEFQMSENDIEQDLLKISKNFLLFKEDNSYVPFYNRKNVWTLAASILVIFSLGISYLFFRNQPELATSTIAVNEVDNKNDDVIIPGNNRAILTLGDNSQIVLDDLESGNIHTNNGVKISKAPNGQLLYDISSIAKNADIGDNYNTITTPAGGEYQVKLSDGTTVWLNAKSSIKFPTIFTGIERQVEITGEVYFDVSHNAKKPFIVKSGDQTVKVLGTQFNINSYSKEKGIKTTLIEGSVLVKSNLKNLSKVLKPGQESLLDQNHQKFSINRVDLERVVAWKNGYFIFENEELEDIMNQIARWYDVEIEYTNFNKRTQFGGAISRYRKLEDVLNLLELTDKVKFKIQGRRIIVMN
;
A
#
# COMPACT_ATOMS: atom_id res chain seq x y z
N MET A 1 -26.27 -23.78 3.19
CA MET A 1 -26.78 -22.80 2.19
C MET A 1 -27.45 -21.68 2.95
N MET A 2 -26.99 -20.46 2.75
CA MET A 2 -27.56 -19.26 3.38
C MET A 2 -28.91 -18.94 2.74
N THR A 3 -29.93 -18.69 3.53
CA THR A 3 -31.27 -18.33 3.03
C THR A 3 -31.29 -16.84 2.67
N ASN A 4 -32.16 -16.44 1.73
CA ASN A 4 -32.35 -15.02 1.37
C ASN A 4 -32.74 -14.16 2.57
N GLN A 5 -33.37 -14.74 3.61
CA GLN A 5 -33.74 -14.05 4.83
C GLN A 5 -32.53 -13.74 5.70
N THR A 6 -31.56 -14.67 5.82
CA THR A 6 -30.30 -14.46 6.53
C THR A 6 -29.41 -13.42 5.81
N ALA A 7 -29.42 -13.42 4.47
CA ALA A 7 -28.71 -12.41 3.68
C ALA A 7 -29.28 -11.00 3.90
N LYS A 8 -30.59 -10.87 4.00
CA LYS A 8 -31.24 -9.60 4.28
C LYS A 8 -30.91 -9.07 5.68
N GLU A 9 -30.89 -9.94 6.70
CA GLU A 9 -30.50 -9.57 8.06
C GLU A 9 -29.03 -9.10 8.12
N LEU A 10 -28.13 -9.73 7.36
CA LEU A 10 -26.72 -9.32 7.27
C LEU A 10 -26.57 -8.02 6.48
N LEU A 11 -27.38 -7.78 5.45
CA LEU A 11 -27.46 -6.52 4.74
C LEU A 11 -27.93 -5.37 5.65
N ASP A 12 -28.96 -5.62 6.48
CA ASP A 12 -29.44 -4.63 7.44
C ASP A 12 -28.37 -4.30 8.50
N LYS A 13 -27.62 -5.29 8.98
CA LYS A 13 -26.46 -5.09 9.86
C LYS A 13 -25.33 -4.32 9.16
N TYR A 14 -25.09 -4.60 7.89
CA TYR A 14 -24.10 -3.87 7.08
C TYR A 14 -24.50 -2.40 6.93
N HIS A 15 -25.76 -2.11 6.61
CA HIS A 15 -26.27 -0.74 6.50
C HIS A 15 -26.30 0.02 7.83
N SER A 16 -26.44 -0.69 8.96
CA SER A 16 -26.42 -0.09 10.30
C SER A 16 -25.01 0.02 10.89
N GLY A 17 -23.96 -0.47 10.19
CA GLY A 17 -22.59 -0.47 10.65
C GLY A 17 -22.33 -1.40 11.84
N THR A 18 -23.20 -2.38 12.09
CA THR A 18 -23.11 -3.33 13.23
C THR A 18 -22.66 -4.73 12.79
N ILE A 19 -22.32 -4.91 11.51
CA ILE A 19 -21.85 -6.19 10.97
C ILE A 19 -20.44 -6.48 11.49
N THR A 20 -20.17 -7.75 11.87
CA THR A 20 -18.82 -8.19 12.22
C THR A 20 -18.04 -8.59 10.96
N ASP A 21 -16.71 -8.67 11.05
CA ASP A 21 -15.85 -9.07 9.92
C ASP A 21 -16.19 -10.49 9.40
N GLU A 22 -16.58 -11.39 10.31
CA GLU A 22 -17.02 -12.75 9.97
C GLU A 22 -18.36 -12.74 9.24
N GLU A 23 -19.33 -11.95 9.70
CA GLU A 23 -20.64 -11.77 9.08
C GLU A 23 -20.51 -11.08 7.71
N LEU A 24 -19.60 -10.12 7.56
CA LEU A 24 -19.30 -9.47 6.29
C LEU A 24 -18.73 -10.47 5.28
N ALA A 25 -17.79 -11.31 5.68
CA ALA A 25 -17.24 -12.35 4.82
C ALA A 25 -18.30 -13.36 4.35
N ILE A 26 -19.28 -13.68 5.21
CA ILE A 26 -20.42 -14.53 4.86
C ILE A 26 -21.33 -13.83 3.84
N LEU A 27 -21.61 -12.55 4.02
CA LEU A 27 -22.43 -11.75 3.10
C LEU A 27 -21.74 -11.62 1.73
N GLU A 28 -20.44 -11.32 1.70
CA GLU A 28 -19.64 -11.25 0.46
C GLU A 28 -19.65 -12.60 -0.29
N SER A 29 -19.47 -13.71 0.42
CA SER A 29 -19.51 -15.05 -0.20
C SER A 29 -20.88 -15.39 -0.78
N TRP A 30 -21.95 -14.95 -0.12
CA TRP A 30 -23.33 -15.14 -0.62
C TRP A 30 -23.58 -14.32 -1.89
N TYR A 31 -23.11 -13.06 -1.95
CA TYR A 31 -23.22 -12.22 -3.14
C TYR A 31 -22.51 -12.85 -4.35
N VAL A 32 -21.32 -13.36 -4.15
CA VAL A 32 -20.55 -14.06 -5.20
C VAL A 32 -21.28 -15.32 -5.67
N GLN A 33 -21.86 -16.07 -4.73
CA GLN A 33 -22.62 -17.28 -5.05
C GLN A 33 -23.93 -16.96 -5.77
N GLN A 34 -24.60 -15.88 -5.41
CA GLN A 34 -25.83 -15.42 -6.06
C GLN A 34 -25.56 -14.89 -7.48
N ALA A 35 -24.47 -14.13 -7.67
CA ALA A 35 -24.02 -13.71 -8.99
C ALA A 35 -23.70 -14.90 -9.93
N LYS A 36 -23.21 -16.01 -9.36
CA LYS A 36 -22.92 -17.27 -10.06
C LYS A 36 -24.19 -18.01 -10.51
N ASN A 37 -25.30 -17.90 -9.75
CA ASN A 37 -26.55 -18.60 -10.00
C ASN A 37 -27.60 -17.76 -10.77
N SER A 38 -27.32 -16.49 -11.05
CA SER A 38 -28.29 -15.57 -11.63
C SER A 38 -28.24 -15.52 -13.17
N SER A 39 -28.74 -16.57 -13.81
CA SER A 39 -29.32 -16.42 -15.16
C SER A 39 -30.70 -15.69 -15.16
N GLU A 40 -31.23 -15.33 -13.99
CA GLU A 40 -32.56 -14.74 -13.79
C GLU A 40 -32.64 -13.51 -12.88
N PHE A 41 -31.53 -12.93 -12.44
CA PHE A 41 -31.58 -11.71 -11.64
C PHE A 41 -31.41 -10.48 -12.54
N GLN A 42 -32.53 -10.01 -13.12
CA GLN A 42 -32.60 -8.71 -13.79
C GLN A 42 -32.68 -7.60 -12.73
N MET A 43 -31.56 -7.23 -12.14
CA MET A 43 -31.40 -5.87 -11.61
C MET A 43 -31.20 -4.94 -12.81
N SER A 44 -31.96 -3.85 -12.89
CA SER A 44 -31.71 -2.87 -13.94
C SER A 44 -30.32 -2.24 -13.71
N GLU A 45 -29.60 -1.88 -14.77
CA GLU A 45 -28.31 -1.18 -14.66
C GLU A 45 -28.39 0.02 -13.70
N ASN A 46 -29.54 0.66 -13.63
CA ASN A 46 -29.82 1.81 -12.76
C ASN A 46 -29.88 1.45 -11.25
N ASP A 47 -30.33 0.23 -10.90
CA ASP A 47 -30.38 -0.24 -9.51
C ASP A 47 -29.00 -0.64 -9.02
N ILE A 48 -28.18 -1.23 -9.91
CA ILE A 48 -26.77 -1.55 -9.64
C ILE A 48 -25.95 -0.26 -9.45
N GLU A 49 -26.16 0.74 -10.30
CA GLU A 49 -25.48 2.04 -10.21
C GLU A 49 -25.89 2.81 -8.95
N GLN A 50 -27.17 2.77 -8.55
CA GLN A 50 -27.61 3.40 -7.30
C GLN A 50 -27.10 2.70 -6.05
N ASP A 51 -26.98 1.38 -6.04
CA ASP A 51 -26.44 0.64 -4.90
C ASP A 51 -24.93 0.79 -4.80
N LEU A 52 -24.21 0.82 -5.91
CA LEU A 52 -22.80 1.16 -5.94
C LEU A 52 -22.52 2.60 -5.48
N LEU A 53 -23.39 3.56 -5.87
CA LEU A 53 -23.31 4.95 -5.39
C LEU A 53 -23.62 5.07 -3.89
N LYS A 54 -24.52 4.27 -3.34
CA LYS A 54 -24.79 4.22 -1.89
C LYS A 54 -23.61 3.62 -1.12
N ILE A 55 -23.01 2.56 -1.65
CA ILE A 55 -21.80 1.92 -1.08
C ILE A 55 -20.65 2.92 -1.08
N SER A 56 -20.41 3.64 -2.19
CA SER A 56 -19.36 4.65 -2.29
C SER A 56 -19.59 5.86 -1.38
N LYS A 57 -20.85 6.30 -1.22
CA LYS A 57 -21.22 7.41 -0.31
C LYS A 57 -21.05 7.04 1.16
N ASN A 58 -21.41 5.82 1.55
CA ASN A 58 -21.19 5.34 2.92
C ASN A 58 -19.71 5.13 3.22
N PHE A 59 -18.91 4.74 2.23
CA PHE A 59 -17.46 4.64 2.34
C PHE A 59 -16.77 6.00 2.60
N LEU A 60 -17.29 7.09 2.04
CA LEU A 60 -16.80 8.45 2.30
C LEU A 60 -17.19 8.98 3.70
N LEU A 61 -18.31 8.50 4.27
CA LEU A 61 -18.78 8.89 5.61
C LEU A 61 -18.03 8.16 6.74
N PHE A 62 -17.44 6.99 6.49
CA PHE A 62 -16.59 6.28 7.48
C PHE A 62 -15.21 6.91 7.70
N LYS A 63 -14.84 7.93 6.93
CA LYS A 63 -13.50 8.57 7.01
C LYS A 63 -13.38 9.66 8.06
N GLU A 64 -14.45 10.07 8.74
CA GLU A 64 -14.42 11.24 9.64
C GLU A 64 -14.52 10.96 11.15
N ASP A 65 -14.68 9.71 11.63
CA ASP A 65 -14.82 9.45 13.08
C ASP A 65 -13.81 8.43 13.62
N ASN A 66 -12.50 8.67 13.45
CA ASN A 66 -11.49 8.09 14.29
C ASN A 66 -11.08 9.08 15.38
N SER A 67 -12.02 9.48 16.22
CA SER A 67 -11.70 10.05 17.53
C SER A 67 -11.32 8.91 18.46
N TYR A 68 -10.02 8.62 18.55
CA TYR A 68 -9.43 7.83 19.62
C TYR A 68 -9.81 8.48 20.94
N VAL A 69 -10.75 7.89 21.68
CA VAL A 69 -11.02 8.26 23.06
C VAL A 69 -9.96 7.57 23.92
N PRO A 70 -9.02 8.29 24.54
CA PRO A 70 -8.04 7.65 25.41
C PRO A 70 -8.77 7.15 26.67
N PHE A 71 -8.74 5.84 26.89
CA PHE A 71 -9.39 5.13 27.98
C PHE A 71 -8.59 5.30 29.30
N TYR A 72 -8.23 6.54 29.65
CA TYR A 72 -7.47 6.77 30.88
C TYR A 72 -7.78 8.11 31.54
N ASN A 73 -8.82 8.13 32.36
CA ASN A 73 -8.96 9.14 33.40
C ASN A 73 -9.84 8.64 34.57
N ARG A 74 -9.30 7.73 35.40
CA ARG A 74 -9.83 7.47 36.72
C ARG A 74 -8.69 7.49 37.73
N LYS A 75 -8.58 8.58 38.50
CA LYS A 75 -7.56 8.87 39.49
C LYS A 75 -7.49 7.90 40.71
N ASN A 76 -8.30 6.85 40.75
CA ASN A 76 -8.42 5.96 41.91
C ASN A 76 -7.94 4.51 41.69
N VAL A 77 -7.24 4.20 40.60
CA VAL A 77 -6.76 2.82 40.32
C VAL A 77 -5.26 2.66 40.64
N TRP A 78 -4.54 3.75 40.81
CA TRP A 78 -3.07 3.73 41.04
C TRP A 78 -2.63 3.17 42.40
N THR A 79 -3.47 3.23 43.42
CA THR A 79 -3.12 2.76 44.80
C THR A 79 -3.21 1.24 44.93
N LEU A 80 -3.94 0.53 44.08
CA LEU A 80 -4.04 -0.93 44.10
C LEU A 80 -2.98 -1.62 43.21
N ALA A 81 -2.46 -0.94 42.19
CA ALA A 81 -1.46 -1.51 41.30
C ALA A 81 -0.05 -1.60 41.89
N ALA A 82 0.30 -0.70 42.82
CA ALA A 82 1.62 -0.67 43.43
C ALA A 82 1.90 -1.88 44.36
N SER A 83 0.89 -2.41 45.02
CA SER A 83 1.05 -3.56 45.95
C SER A 83 1.23 -4.89 45.18
N ILE A 84 0.65 -5.03 44.01
CA ILE A 84 0.77 -6.25 43.18
C ILE A 84 2.15 -6.33 42.51
N LEU A 85 2.72 -5.19 42.06
CA LEU A 85 4.05 -5.15 41.45
C LEU A 85 5.19 -5.53 42.42
N VAL A 86 5.08 -5.16 43.71
CA VAL A 86 6.10 -5.53 44.69
C VAL A 86 6.10 -7.03 45.01
N ILE A 87 4.93 -7.67 45.03
CA ILE A 87 4.83 -9.13 45.26
C ILE A 87 5.32 -9.90 44.03
N PHE A 88 5.03 -9.41 42.82
CA PHE A 88 5.51 -10.05 41.58
C PHE A 88 7.03 -9.90 41.39
N SER A 89 7.62 -8.76 41.73
CA SER A 89 9.08 -8.55 41.64
C SER A 89 9.87 -9.44 42.61
N LEU A 90 9.37 -9.66 43.80
CA LEU A 90 9.99 -10.58 44.79
C LEU A 90 9.84 -12.04 44.37
N GLY A 91 8.71 -12.42 43.76
CA GLY A 91 8.48 -13.76 43.22
C GLY A 91 9.40 -14.10 42.04
N ILE A 92 9.58 -13.18 41.09
CA ILE A 92 10.47 -13.35 39.95
C ILE A 92 11.94 -13.39 40.39
N SER A 93 12.35 -12.55 41.34
CA SER A 93 13.71 -12.56 41.89
C SER A 93 14.04 -13.89 42.56
N TYR A 94 13.11 -14.45 43.35
CA TYR A 94 13.27 -15.76 44.01
C TYR A 94 13.39 -16.92 42.96
N LEU A 95 12.63 -16.87 41.88
CA LEU A 95 12.72 -17.87 40.80
C LEU A 95 14.02 -17.77 40.00
N PHE A 96 14.53 -16.55 39.81
CA PHE A 96 15.80 -16.32 39.10
C PHE A 96 17.03 -16.79 39.91
N PHE A 97 17.03 -16.64 41.26
CA PHE A 97 18.14 -17.09 42.10
C PHE A 97 18.15 -18.59 42.36
N ARG A 98 17.02 -19.29 42.17
CA ARG A 98 16.92 -20.73 42.43
C ARG A 98 17.42 -21.63 41.32
N ASN A 99 17.57 -21.10 40.08
CA ASN A 99 17.97 -21.84 38.89
C ASN A 99 19.28 -21.29 38.29
N GLN A 100 20.39 -21.46 39.01
CA GLN A 100 21.68 -21.40 38.33
C GLN A 100 22.09 -22.84 37.97
N PRO A 101 22.14 -23.21 36.66
CA PRO A 101 22.76 -24.48 36.24
C PRO A 101 24.27 -24.35 36.24
N GLU A 102 24.95 -25.31 36.82
CA GLU A 102 26.39 -25.50 36.74
C GLU A 102 26.83 -25.59 35.27
N LEU A 103 27.94 -24.91 34.96
CA LEU A 103 28.60 -25.00 33.64
C LEU A 103 29.13 -26.42 33.42
N ALA A 104 28.36 -27.24 32.74
CA ALA A 104 28.85 -28.49 32.15
C ALA A 104 29.25 -28.22 30.71
N THR A 105 30.56 -28.32 30.44
CA THR A 105 31.16 -28.32 29.11
C THR A 105 30.69 -29.56 28.36
N SER A 106 29.73 -29.44 27.44
CA SER A 106 29.31 -30.51 26.55
C SER A 106 29.49 -30.10 25.11
N THR A 107 30.29 -30.91 24.41
CA THR A 107 30.55 -30.97 22.98
C THR A 107 29.29 -30.79 22.16
N ILE A 108 29.30 -29.82 21.22
CA ILE A 108 28.21 -29.52 20.31
C ILE A 108 28.11 -30.66 19.30
N ALA A 109 27.14 -31.53 19.50
CA ALA A 109 26.57 -32.32 18.39
C ALA A 109 25.64 -31.40 17.61
N VAL A 110 26.00 -31.09 16.37
CA VAL A 110 25.15 -30.37 15.42
C VAL A 110 23.99 -31.30 15.07
N ASN A 111 22.89 -31.23 15.81
CA ASN A 111 21.61 -31.72 15.34
C ASN A 111 21.09 -30.69 14.35
N GLU A 112 20.97 -31.08 13.09
CA GLU A 112 20.12 -30.38 12.11
C GLU A 112 18.70 -30.31 12.71
N VAL A 113 18.40 -29.19 13.34
CA VAL A 113 17.04 -28.80 13.68
C VAL A 113 16.39 -28.47 12.35
N ASP A 114 15.55 -29.39 11.89
CA ASP A 114 14.60 -29.19 10.80
C ASP A 114 13.68 -28.01 11.20
N ASN A 115 14.15 -26.78 11.00
CA ASN A 115 13.38 -25.57 11.17
C ASN A 115 12.35 -25.48 10.05
N LYS A 116 11.29 -26.28 10.14
CA LYS A 116 10.01 -25.96 9.54
C LYS A 116 9.40 -24.78 10.30
N ASN A 117 10.03 -23.61 10.19
CA ASN A 117 9.28 -22.38 10.23
C ASN A 117 8.50 -22.33 8.93
N ASP A 118 7.25 -22.79 8.96
CA ASP A 118 6.28 -22.39 7.95
C ASP A 118 6.27 -20.87 8.00
N ASP A 119 6.97 -20.22 7.05
CA ASP A 119 7.04 -18.77 6.93
C ASP A 119 5.62 -18.27 6.71
N VAL A 120 4.97 -17.80 7.78
CA VAL A 120 3.63 -17.24 7.70
C VAL A 120 3.68 -16.04 6.77
N ILE A 121 3.00 -16.16 5.62
CA ILE A 121 2.90 -15.06 4.65
C ILE A 121 1.90 -14.05 5.21
N ILE A 122 2.42 -12.90 5.62
CA ILE A 122 1.61 -11.79 6.11
C ILE A 122 1.37 -10.76 5.01
N PRO A 123 0.25 -10.03 5.02
CA PRO A 123 0.04 -8.88 4.14
C PRO A 123 1.13 -7.83 4.30
N GLY A 124 1.33 -7.04 3.27
CA GLY A 124 2.22 -5.89 3.33
C GLY A 124 1.75 -4.85 4.36
N ASN A 125 2.69 -3.98 4.76
CA ASN A 125 2.48 -2.93 5.74
C ASN A 125 3.36 -1.70 5.44
N ASN A 126 3.37 -0.70 6.34
CA ASN A 126 4.22 0.49 6.24
C ASN A 126 5.69 0.12 6.46
N ARG A 127 6.43 -0.13 5.36
CA ARG A 127 7.84 -0.52 5.37
C ARG A 127 8.62 0.25 4.32
N ALA A 128 9.72 0.91 4.72
CA ALA A 128 10.59 1.62 3.80
C ALA A 128 12.00 1.78 4.37
N ILE A 129 12.95 2.01 3.47
CA ILE A 129 14.33 2.39 3.78
C ILE A 129 14.56 3.80 3.25
N LEU A 130 14.98 4.70 4.12
CA LEU A 130 15.46 6.03 3.78
C LEU A 130 16.98 5.99 3.59
N THR A 131 17.44 6.27 2.39
CA THR A 131 18.86 6.48 2.07
C THR A 131 19.14 7.98 2.01
N LEU A 132 20.03 8.47 2.84
CA LEU A 132 20.43 9.87 2.90
C LEU A 132 21.48 10.20 1.82
N GLY A 133 21.76 11.49 1.62
CA GLY A 133 22.70 11.97 0.61
C GLY A 133 24.16 11.49 0.81
N ASP A 134 24.52 11.08 2.02
CA ASP A 134 25.82 10.46 2.36
C ASP A 134 25.82 8.92 2.17
N ASN A 135 24.76 8.36 1.60
CA ASN A 135 24.47 6.92 1.43
C ASN A 135 24.21 6.16 2.75
N SER A 136 24.11 6.82 3.88
CA SER A 136 23.65 6.16 5.11
C SER A 136 22.18 5.74 4.97
N GLN A 137 21.81 4.60 5.58
CA GLN A 137 20.47 4.02 5.47
C GLN A 137 19.79 3.98 6.84
N ILE A 138 18.52 4.32 6.84
CA ILE A 138 17.65 4.30 8.01
C ILE A 138 16.43 3.44 7.67
N VAL A 139 16.23 2.33 8.39
CA VAL A 139 15.04 1.49 8.30
C VAL A 139 13.91 2.22 9.04
N LEU A 140 12.80 2.48 8.35
CA LEU A 140 11.69 3.30 8.90
C LEU A 140 10.63 2.49 9.62
N ASP A 141 10.64 1.15 9.48
CA ASP A 141 9.60 0.25 9.96
C ASP A 141 9.40 0.36 11.48
N ASP A 142 10.48 0.15 12.24
CA ASP A 142 10.49 -0.01 13.70
C ASP A 142 10.76 1.31 14.45
N LEU A 143 10.89 2.42 13.73
CA LEU A 143 11.14 3.70 14.38
C LEU A 143 9.89 4.23 15.07
N GLU A 144 10.06 4.68 16.29
CA GLU A 144 9.03 5.44 17.01
C GLU A 144 8.76 6.78 16.32
N SER A 145 7.57 7.36 16.58
CA SER A 145 7.24 8.71 16.11
C SER A 145 8.19 9.74 16.76
N GLY A 146 8.65 10.69 15.98
CA GLY A 146 9.53 11.75 16.46
C GLY A 146 10.62 12.12 15.46
N ASN A 147 11.68 12.79 15.96
CA ASN A 147 12.80 13.20 15.13
C ASN A 147 13.69 12.01 14.78
N ILE A 148 13.86 11.75 13.48
CA ILE A 148 14.70 10.66 12.97
C ILE A 148 16.12 11.18 12.66
N HIS A 149 16.19 12.33 11.96
CA HIS A 149 17.46 12.90 11.49
C HIS A 149 17.34 14.42 11.37
N THR A 150 18.43 15.11 11.64
CA THR A 150 18.51 16.55 11.40
C THR A 150 19.87 16.87 10.81
N ASN A 151 19.88 17.47 9.61
CA ASN A 151 21.11 17.88 8.92
C ASN A 151 20.87 19.20 8.21
N ASN A 152 21.81 20.14 8.36
CA ASN A 152 21.80 21.48 7.72
C ASN A 152 20.46 22.24 7.86
N GLY A 153 19.77 22.06 9.01
CA GLY A 153 18.48 22.70 9.27
C GLY A 153 17.27 22.01 8.65
N VAL A 154 17.45 20.92 7.92
CA VAL A 154 16.36 20.02 7.50
C VAL A 154 16.10 19.02 8.61
N LYS A 155 14.90 19.01 9.15
CA LYS A 155 14.46 18.03 10.14
C LYS A 155 13.61 16.96 9.46
N ILE A 156 14.03 15.71 9.58
CA ILE A 156 13.27 14.53 9.13
C ILE A 156 12.64 13.89 10.36
N SER A 157 11.33 13.73 10.35
CA SER A 157 10.59 13.16 11.47
C SER A 157 9.51 12.18 10.99
N LYS A 158 9.16 11.21 11.86
CA LYS A 158 8.05 10.28 11.66
C LYS A 158 6.84 10.77 12.47
N ALA A 159 5.73 11.01 11.80
CA ALA A 159 4.47 11.38 12.44
C ALA A 159 3.82 10.15 13.14
N PRO A 160 2.86 10.36 14.06
CA PRO A 160 2.16 9.26 14.73
C PRO A 160 1.43 8.29 13.79
N ASN A 161 1.00 8.75 12.62
CA ASN A 161 0.39 7.95 11.57
C ASN A 161 1.41 7.22 10.68
N GLY A 162 2.71 7.27 11.03
CA GLY A 162 3.80 6.63 10.29
C GLY A 162 4.36 7.43 9.11
N GLN A 163 3.75 8.55 8.72
CA GLN A 163 4.19 9.40 7.62
C GLN A 163 5.55 10.04 7.90
N LEU A 164 6.44 10.04 6.90
CA LEU A 164 7.70 10.78 6.96
C LEU A 164 7.47 12.25 6.58
N LEU A 165 7.99 13.15 7.41
CA LEU A 165 7.86 14.59 7.24
C LEU A 165 9.23 15.24 7.06
N TYR A 166 9.35 16.09 6.02
CA TYR A 166 10.51 16.95 5.80
C TYR A 166 10.15 18.38 6.20
N ASP A 167 10.70 18.85 7.31
CA ASP A 167 10.51 20.20 7.82
C ASP A 167 11.78 21.05 7.59
N ILE A 168 11.61 22.17 6.88
CA ILE A 168 12.66 23.11 6.51
C ILE A 168 12.53 24.45 7.26
N SER A 169 11.63 24.54 8.22
CA SER A 169 11.34 25.82 8.94
C SER A 169 12.53 26.39 9.69
N SER A 170 13.52 25.55 10.07
CA SER A 170 14.71 25.93 10.82
C SER A 170 15.92 26.34 9.97
N ILE A 171 15.76 26.40 8.63
CA ILE A 171 16.87 26.69 7.73
C ILE A 171 17.17 28.19 7.72
N ALA A 172 18.44 28.54 7.99
CA ALA A 172 18.91 29.89 7.82
C ALA A 172 18.88 30.30 6.34
N LYS A 173 18.45 31.54 6.03
CA LYS A 173 18.25 32.04 4.65
C LYS A 173 19.51 31.93 3.74
N ASN A 174 20.69 31.73 4.30
CA ASN A 174 21.98 31.66 3.58
C ASN A 174 22.72 30.35 3.83
N ALA A 175 22.04 29.28 4.28
CA ALA A 175 22.68 28.00 4.46
C ALA A 175 23.07 27.40 3.08
N ASP A 176 24.32 27.06 2.90
CA ASP A 176 24.76 26.26 1.76
C ASP A 176 24.31 24.81 1.99
N ILE A 177 23.18 24.46 1.39
CA ILE A 177 22.51 23.18 1.64
C ILE A 177 23.00 22.12 0.67
N GLY A 178 23.80 22.49 -0.33
CA GLY A 178 24.30 21.57 -1.35
C GLY A 178 23.15 20.75 -2.02
N ASP A 179 23.46 20.02 -3.07
CA ASP A 179 22.52 19.10 -3.74
C ASP A 179 22.39 17.77 -2.96
N ASN A 180 21.81 17.81 -1.76
CA ASN A 180 21.58 16.61 -0.96
C ASN A 180 20.29 15.92 -1.41
N TYR A 181 20.45 14.80 -2.13
CA TYR A 181 19.35 13.94 -2.52
C TYR A 181 19.15 12.81 -1.52
N ASN A 182 17.91 12.59 -1.12
CA ASN A 182 17.50 11.41 -0.37
C ASN A 182 16.69 10.47 -1.28
N THR A 183 16.73 9.18 -0.95
CA THR A 183 15.92 8.17 -1.64
C THR A 183 15.10 7.41 -0.60
N ILE A 184 13.79 7.27 -0.83
CA ILE A 184 12.93 6.35 -0.08
C ILE A 184 12.64 5.17 -0.99
N THR A 185 12.85 3.96 -0.48
CA THR A 185 12.59 2.71 -1.19
C THR A 185 11.69 1.81 -0.35
N THR A 186 10.59 1.35 -0.93
CA THR A 186 9.71 0.33 -0.35
C THR A 186 10.14 -1.05 -0.84
N PRO A 187 10.36 -2.02 0.05
CA PRO A 187 10.62 -3.41 -0.34
C PRO A 187 9.34 -4.08 -0.87
N ALA A 188 9.43 -5.36 -1.25
CA ALA A 188 8.25 -6.19 -1.39
C ALA A 188 7.50 -6.24 -0.05
N GLY A 189 6.17 -6.22 -0.09
CA GLY A 189 5.32 -6.12 1.10
C GLY A 189 5.40 -4.78 1.83
N GLY A 190 6.02 -3.74 1.22
CA GLY A 190 6.13 -2.43 1.83
C GLY A 190 5.30 -1.38 1.10
N GLU A 191 4.66 -0.48 1.81
CA GLU A 191 4.13 0.78 1.29
C GLU A 191 4.58 1.91 2.20
N TYR A 192 4.63 3.13 1.68
CA TYR A 192 5.04 4.25 2.52
C TYR A 192 4.49 5.59 2.05
N GLN A 193 4.30 6.49 3.00
CA GLN A 193 3.85 7.86 2.74
C GLN A 193 4.89 8.87 3.20
N VAL A 194 5.21 9.83 2.35
CA VAL A 194 6.13 10.93 2.68
C VAL A 194 5.54 12.28 2.30
N LYS A 195 5.74 13.28 3.14
CA LYS A 195 5.48 14.69 2.84
C LYS A 195 6.80 15.40 2.59
N LEU A 196 6.98 15.87 1.37
CA LEU A 196 8.18 16.56 0.91
C LEU A 196 8.24 18.01 1.47
N SER A 197 9.41 18.64 1.36
CA SER A 197 9.66 19.99 1.87
C SER A 197 8.82 21.10 1.22
N ASP A 198 8.25 20.86 0.04
CA ASP A 198 7.34 21.78 -0.65
C ASP A 198 5.85 21.60 -0.26
N GLY A 199 5.57 20.63 0.63
CA GLY A 199 4.23 20.26 1.05
C GLY A 199 3.57 19.18 0.20
N THR A 200 4.18 18.73 -0.90
CA THR A 200 3.70 17.62 -1.73
C THR A 200 3.67 16.33 -0.93
N THR A 201 2.55 15.61 -0.99
CA THR A 201 2.43 14.29 -0.37
C THR A 201 2.57 13.20 -1.42
N VAL A 202 3.34 12.18 -1.11
CA VAL A 202 3.68 11.08 -2.02
C VAL A 202 3.40 9.75 -1.32
N TRP A 203 2.75 8.84 -2.01
CA TRP A 203 2.55 7.44 -1.57
C TRP A 203 3.33 6.52 -2.51
N LEU A 204 4.10 5.62 -1.94
CA LEU A 204 4.85 4.60 -2.66
C LEU A 204 4.18 3.24 -2.42
N ASN A 205 3.86 2.52 -3.48
CA ASN A 205 3.42 1.13 -3.42
C ASN A 205 4.61 0.18 -3.22
N ALA A 206 4.39 -1.12 -3.06
CA ALA A 206 5.44 -2.12 -2.87
C ALA A 206 6.45 -2.14 -4.05
N LYS A 207 7.74 -2.37 -3.75
CA LYS A 207 8.83 -2.36 -4.75
C LYS A 207 8.92 -1.04 -5.54
N SER A 208 8.78 0.10 -4.87
CA SER A 208 8.83 1.43 -5.48
C SER A 208 9.92 2.29 -4.84
N SER A 209 10.34 3.34 -5.51
CA SER A 209 11.28 4.30 -4.95
C SER A 209 10.98 5.73 -5.42
N ILE A 210 11.38 6.69 -4.59
CA ILE A 210 11.43 8.11 -4.95
C ILE A 210 12.76 8.71 -4.52
N LYS A 211 13.46 9.36 -5.46
CA LYS A 211 14.68 10.15 -5.22
C LYS A 211 14.32 11.62 -5.37
N PHE A 212 14.64 12.43 -4.38
CA PHE A 212 14.28 13.84 -4.32
C PHE A 212 15.32 14.65 -3.55
N PRO A 213 15.49 15.95 -3.84
CA PRO A 213 16.33 16.82 -3.04
C PRO A 213 15.67 17.12 -1.70
N THR A 214 16.42 17.23 -0.63
CA THR A 214 15.89 17.60 0.69
C THR A 214 15.18 18.95 0.66
N ILE A 215 15.63 19.85 -0.22
CA ILE A 215 15.00 21.15 -0.50
C ILE A 215 15.01 21.41 -2.00
N PHE A 216 13.89 21.90 -2.50
CA PHE A 216 13.82 22.33 -3.90
C PHE A 216 14.35 23.76 -4.05
N THR A 217 15.62 23.94 -4.40
CA THR A 217 16.28 25.26 -4.57
C THR A 217 16.13 25.82 -5.99
N GLY A 218 16.11 24.96 -7.03
CA GLY A 218 16.04 25.33 -8.44
C GLY A 218 14.72 25.99 -8.88
N ILE A 219 14.61 26.27 -10.17
CA ILE A 219 13.39 26.85 -10.82
C ILE A 219 12.26 25.81 -10.98
N GLU A 220 12.54 24.53 -10.80
CA GLU A 220 11.62 23.42 -10.87
C GLU A 220 11.77 22.54 -9.61
N ARG A 221 10.72 21.78 -9.27
CA ARG A 221 10.71 20.78 -8.20
C ARG A 221 10.83 19.40 -8.86
N GLN A 222 12.04 18.87 -8.95
CA GLN A 222 12.30 17.64 -9.68
C GLN A 222 12.48 16.44 -8.73
N VAL A 223 11.83 15.32 -9.06
CA VAL A 223 11.97 14.01 -8.42
C VAL A 223 12.13 12.92 -9.48
N GLU A 224 12.69 11.78 -9.08
CA GLU A 224 12.82 10.59 -9.91
C GLU A 224 12.19 9.40 -9.20
N ILE A 225 11.46 8.55 -9.92
CA ILE A 225 10.75 7.41 -9.35
C ILE A 225 10.97 6.12 -10.11
N THR A 226 10.76 5.00 -9.40
CA THR A 226 10.55 3.67 -9.97
C THR A 226 9.32 3.02 -9.33
N GLY A 227 8.72 2.03 -10.01
CA GLY A 227 7.56 1.30 -9.48
C GLY A 227 6.25 2.06 -9.63
N GLU A 228 5.41 2.09 -8.61
CA GLU A 228 4.12 2.77 -8.61
C GLU A 228 4.04 3.80 -7.50
N VAL A 229 3.75 5.04 -7.88
CA VAL A 229 3.77 6.19 -6.98
C VAL A 229 2.57 7.10 -7.28
N TYR A 230 1.82 7.42 -6.23
CA TYR A 230 0.76 8.42 -6.26
C TYR A 230 1.25 9.73 -5.69
N PHE A 231 0.87 10.84 -6.33
CA PHE A 231 1.23 12.20 -5.95
C PHE A 231 0.00 13.05 -5.68
N ASP A 232 0.05 13.79 -4.58
CA ASP A 232 -0.78 14.94 -4.30
C ASP A 232 0.13 16.17 -4.22
N VAL A 233 0.31 16.82 -5.37
CA VAL A 233 1.32 17.88 -5.54
C VAL A 233 0.78 19.21 -5.04
N SER A 234 1.52 19.82 -4.11
CA SER A 234 1.26 21.18 -3.62
C SER A 234 1.29 22.17 -4.77
N HIS A 235 0.23 23.02 -4.87
CA HIS A 235 0.09 23.96 -5.99
C HIS A 235 1.15 25.06 -5.97
N ASN A 236 1.89 25.20 -7.08
CA ASN A 236 2.82 26.31 -7.30
C ASN A 236 3.02 26.56 -8.80
N ALA A 237 2.28 27.53 -9.33
CA ALA A 237 2.34 27.88 -10.76
C ALA A 237 3.70 28.47 -11.20
N LYS A 238 4.49 29.05 -10.25
CA LYS A 238 5.80 29.65 -10.56
C LYS A 238 6.94 28.64 -10.55
N LYS A 239 6.74 27.49 -9.89
CA LYS A 239 7.77 26.45 -9.74
C LYS A 239 7.16 25.06 -10.04
N PRO A 240 7.16 24.64 -11.33
CA PRO A 240 6.58 23.37 -11.74
C PRO A 240 7.17 22.17 -11.00
N PHE A 241 6.36 21.12 -10.83
CA PHE A 241 6.81 19.83 -10.28
C PHE A 241 7.05 18.87 -11.43
N ILE A 242 8.23 18.26 -11.45
CA ILE A 242 8.70 17.38 -12.52
C ILE A 242 8.96 15.99 -11.95
N VAL A 243 8.30 14.97 -12.49
CA VAL A 243 8.57 13.57 -12.14
C VAL A 243 9.22 12.87 -13.32
N LYS A 244 10.40 12.30 -13.10
CA LYS A 244 11.09 11.42 -14.05
C LYS A 244 10.81 9.97 -13.70
N SER A 245 10.41 9.17 -14.69
CA SER A 245 10.17 7.75 -14.56
C SER A 245 10.62 7.05 -15.85
N GLY A 246 11.78 6.41 -15.85
CA GLY A 246 12.38 5.84 -17.05
C GLY A 246 12.44 6.86 -18.19
N ASP A 247 11.85 6.51 -19.35
CA ASP A 247 11.84 7.36 -20.55
C ASP A 247 10.70 8.39 -20.56
N GLN A 248 10.03 8.59 -19.43
CA GLN A 248 8.93 9.53 -19.30
C GLN A 248 9.27 10.66 -18.35
N THR A 249 8.84 11.85 -18.70
CA THR A 249 8.80 13.03 -17.83
C THR A 249 7.38 13.52 -17.70
N VAL A 250 6.92 13.73 -16.48
CA VAL A 250 5.61 14.29 -16.13
C VAL A 250 5.82 15.66 -15.53
N LYS A 251 5.09 16.68 -16.03
CA LYS A 251 5.14 18.06 -15.52
C LYS A 251 3.77 18.53 -15.07
N VAL A 252 3.71 19.05 -13.85
CA VAL A 252 2.47 19.54 -13.21
C VAL A 252 2.72 20.84 -12.43
N LEU A 253 1.64 21.55 -12.06
CA LEU A 253 1.71 22.75 -11.24
C LEU A 253 1.08 22.57 -9.85
N GLY A 254 0.17 21.60 -9.69
CA GLY A 254 -0.59 21.25 -8.49
C GLY A 254 -1.70 20.29 -8.91
N THR A 255 -1.53 19.01 -8.67
CA THR A 255 -2.24 17.96 -9.42
C THR A 255 -2.19 16.66 -8.64
N GLN A 256 -3.27 15.89 -8.68
CA GLN A 256 -3.31 14.52 -8.16
C GLN A 256 -3.21 13.53 -9.32
N PHE A 257 -2.22 12.66 -9.28
CA PHE A 257 -1.97 11.68 -10.34
C PHE A 257 -1.22 10.45 -9.85
N ASN A 258 -1.36 9.36 -10.56
CA ASN A 258 -0.67 8.08 -10.32
C ASN A 258 0.27 7.77 -11.48
N ILE A 259 1.47 7.29 -11.19
CA ILE A 259 2.39 6.73 -12.19
C ILE A 259 2.68 5.29 -11.82
N ASN A 260 2.47 4.36 -12.77
CA ASN A 260 2.84 2.95 -12.64
C ASN A 260 3.85 2.59 -13.74
N SER A 261 5.07 2.27 -13.30
CA SER A 261 6.22 1.96 -14.16
C SER A 261 6.85 0.60 -13.85
N TYR A 262 6.10 -0.34 -13.26
CA TYR A 262 6.63 -1.66 -12.93
C TYR A 262 7.05 -2.47 -14.15
N SER A 263 6.28 -2.44 -15.22
CA SER A 263 6.53 -3.26 -16.40
C SER A 263 7.22 -2.46 -17.49
N LYS A 264 8.45 -2.86 -17.82
CA LYS A 264 9.14 -2.32 -18.99
C LYS A 264 8.47 -2.75 -20.30
N GLU A 265 7.88 -3.94 -20.36
CA GLU A 265 7.25 -4.49 -21.56
C GLU A 265 5.88 -3.87 -21.84
N LYS A 266 5.07 -3.67 -20.79
CA LYS A 266 3.73 -3.05 -20.90
C LYS A 266 3.77 -1.52 -20.95
N GLY A 267 4.94 -0.90 -20.68
CA GLY A 267 5.14 0.55 -20.73
C GLY A 267 4.80 1.27 -19.41
N ILE A 268 4.89 2.60 -19.44
CA ILE A 268 4.64 3.47 -18.28
C ILE A 268 3.23 4.05 -18.37
N LYS A 269 2.43 3.81 -17.35
CA LYS A 269 1.07 4.35 -17.22
C LYS A 269 1.11 5.61 -16.34
N THR A 270 0.43 6.66 -16.78
CA THR A 270 0.21 7.88 -15.97
C THR A 270 -1.26 8.23 -16.02
N THR A 271 -1.92 8.22 -14.87
CA THR A 271 -3.35 8.50 -14.74
C THR A 271 -3.54 9.81 -14.01
N LEU A 272 -4.34 10.71 -14.58
CA LEU A 272 -4.71 11.97 -13.97
C LEU A 272 -6.01 11.83 -13.17
N ILE A 273 -5.94 12.15 -11.88
CA ILE A 273 -7.07 12.17 -10.96
C ILE A 273 -7.69 13.58 -10.92
N GLU A 274 -6.89 14.59 -10.60
CA GLU A 274 -7.34 15.98 -10.51
C GLU A 274 -6.29 16.95 -11.06
N GLY A 275 -6.73 18.05 -11.71
CA GLY A 275 -5.87 19.09 -12.25
C GLY A 275 -5.50 18.88 -13.73
N SER A 276 -4.21 19.02 -14.07
CA SER A 276 -3.69 18.85 -15.44
C SER A 276 -2.28 18.27 -15.42
N VAL A 277 -2.01 17.31 -16.31
CA VAL A 277 -0.70 16.66 -16.44
C VAL A 277 -0.21 16.78 -17.87
N LEU A 278 1.02 17.30 -18.04
CA LEU A 278 1.77 17.16 -19.28
C LEU A 278 2.71 15.97 -19.18
N VAL A 279 2.46 14.94 -20.00
CA VAL A 279 3.34 13.77 -20.13
C VAL A 279 4.21 13.93 -21.37
N LYS A 280 5.52 13.68 -21.24
CA LYS A 280 6.50 13.80 -22.33
C LYS A 280 7.36 12.53 -22.39
N SER A 281 7.62 12.05 -23.61
CA SER A 281 8.64 11.02 -23.87
C SER A 281 10.01 11.66 -23.97
N ASN A 282 11.01 11.10 -23.27
CA ASN A 282 12.39 11.59 -23.30
C ASN A 282 13.13 11.15 -24.57
N LEU A 283 12.71 10.04 -25.21
CA LEU A 283 13.36 9.47 -26.40
C LEU A 283 12.84 10.08 -27.71
N LYS A 284 11.56 10.43 -27.73
CA LYS A 284 10.94 11.12 -28.88
C LYS A 284 10.33 12.44 -28.38
N ASN A 285 10.38 13.46 -29.21
CA ASN A 285 9.78 14.76 -28.85
C ASN A 285 8.23 14.70 -28.91
N LEU A 286 7.65 13.72 -28.20
CA LEU A 286 6.22 13.50 -28.09
C LEU A 286 5.75 13.97 -26.73
N SER A 287 4.64 14.69 -26.69
CA SER A 287 3.99 15.09 -25.46
C SER A 287 2.47 15.01 -25.58
N LYS A 288 1.81 14.79 -24.47
CA LYS A 288 0.35 14.76 -24.34
C LYS A 288 -0.07 15.46 -23.05
N VAL A 289 -1.19 16.17 -23.13
CA VAL A 289 -1.85 16.73 -21.94
C VAL A 289 -3.03 15.84 -21.62
N LEU A 290 -3.11 15.41 -20.35
CA LEU A 290 -4.21 14.59 -19.82
C LEU A 290 -5.26 15.48 -19.17
N LYS A 291 -6.51 15.01 -19.23
CA LYS A 291 -7.67 15.51 -18.50
C LYS A 291 -8.02 14.52 -17.38
N PRO A 292 -8.70 14.94 -16.30
CA PRO A 292 -9.16 14.04 -15.25
C PRO A 292 -9.90 12.81 -15.80
N GLY A 293 -9.60 11.63 -15.26
CA GLY A 293 -10.12 10.34 -15.73
C GLY A 293 -9.39 9.77 -16.93
N GLN A 294 -8.31 10.41 -17.40
CA GLN A 294 -7.50 9.86 -18.50
C GLN A 294 -6.21 9.24 -18.00
N GLU A 295 -5.85 8.11 -18.59
CA GLU A 295 -4.57 7.43 -18.47
C GLU A 295 -3.80 7.50 -19.78
N SER A 296 -2.54 7.90 -19.73
CA SER A 296 -1.60 7.71 -20.84
C SER A 296 -0.79 6.44 -20.60
N LEU A 297 -0.63 5.64 -21.63
CA LEU A 297 0.35 4.57 -21.71
C LEU A 297 1.47 4.97 -22.66
N LEU A 298 2.69 5.12 -22.15
CA LEU A 298 3.90 5.24 -22.98
C LEU A 298 4.43 3.84 -23.26
N ASP A 299 4.15 3.34 -24.46
CA ASP A 299 4.75 2.10 -24.96
C ASP A 299 6.24 2.34 -25.24
N GLN A 300 7.10 1.73 -24.45
CA GLN A 300 8.56 1.91 -24.56
C GLN A 300 9.12 1.25 -25.82
N ASN A 301 8.53 0.16 -26.29
CA ASN A 301 8.99 -0.57 -27.50
C ASN A 301 8.68 0.22 -28.78
N HIS A 302 7.45 0.73 -28.90
CA HIS A 302 7.00 1.49 -30.06
C HIS A 302 7.14 3.00 -29.87
N GLN A 303 7.49 3.45 -28.67
CA GLN A 303 7.70 4.86 -28.28
C GLN A 303 6.54 5.76 -28.73
N LYS A 304 5.33 5.37 -28.39
CA LYS A 304 4.10 6.12 -28.68
C LYS A 304 3.22 6.21 -27.44
N PHE A 305 2.40 7.24 -27.39
CA PHE A 305 1.36 7.39 -26.38
C PHE A 305 0.03 6.86 -26.90
N SER A 306 -0.66 6.04 -26.09
CA SER A 306 -2.10 5.86 -26.14
C SER A 306 -2.75 6.55 -24.95
N ILE A 307 -3.97 7.08 -25.14
CA ILE A 307 -4.74 7.74 -24.09
C ILE A 307 -6.09 7.07 -24.02
N ASN A 308 -6.46 6.57 -22.84
CA ASN A 308 -7.73 5.93 -22.58
C ASN A 308 -8.42 6.60 -21.39
N ARG A 309 -9.73 6.45 -21.26
CA ARG A 309 -10.45 6.70 -20.01
C ARG A 309 -10.35 5.46 -19.15
N VAL A 310 -10.17 5.66 -17.86
CA VAL A 310 -10.05 4.58 -16.87
C VAL A 310 -10.91 4.89 -15.66
N ASP A 311 -11.29 3.83 -14.95
CA ASP A 311 -11.89 3.96 -13.63
C ASP A 311 -10.82 4.42 -12.63
N LEU A 312 -11.05 5.59 -12.02
CA LEU A 312 -10.12 6.19 -11.06
C LEU A 312 -10.09 5.40 -9.74
N GLU A 313 -11.23 4.83 -9.33
CA GLU A 313 -11.31 4.04 -8.10
C GLU A 313 -10.35 2.83 -8.17
N ARG A 314 -10.33 2.13 -9.30
CA ARG A 314 -9.39 1.04 -9.56
C ARG A 314 -7.94 1.50 -9.52
N VAL A 315 -7.63 2.65 -10.11
CA VAL A 315 -6.25 3.16 -10.18
C VAL A 315 -5.69 3.50 -8.79
N VAL A 316 -6.52 4.04 -7.89
CA VAL A 316 -6.10 4.42 -6.54
C VAL A 316 -6.43 3.37 -5.48
N ALA A 317 -7.00 2.23 -5.85
CA ALA A 317 -7.41 1.17 -4.94
C ALA A 317 -6.27 0.72 -4.01
N TRP A 318 -5.07 0.57 -4.56
CA TRP A 318 -3.90 0.16 -3.80
C TRP A 318 -3.58 1.12 -2.63
N LYS A 319 -3.70 2.42 -2.86
CA LYS A 319 -3.50 3.47 -1.84
C LYS A 319 -4.61 3.45 -0.78
N ASN A 320 -5.79 3.00 -1.16
CA ASN A 320 -6.96 2.89 -0.29
C ASN A 320 -7.07 1.52 0.40
N GLY A 321 -6.08 0.64 0.24
CA GLY A 321 -6.02 -0.66 0.93
C GLY A 321 -6.79 -1.80 0.23
N TYR A 322 -7.06 -1.67 -1.07
CA TYR A 322 -7.80 -2.67 -1.84
C TYR A 322 -7.05 -3.17 -3.07
N PHE A 323 -7.33 -4.39 -3.47
CA PHE A 323 -7.19 -4.88 -4.83
C PHE A 323 -8.54 -4.74 -5.51
N ILE A 324 -8.59 -4.06 -6.67
CA ILE A 324 -9.78 -3.97 -7.52
C ILE A 324 -9.37 -4.43 -8.91
N PHE A 325 -9.98 -5.51 -9.38
CA PHE A 325 -9.73 -6.13 -10.68
C PHE A 325 -10.97 -5.95 -11.56
N GLU A 326 -10.79 -5.51 -12.79
CA GLU A 326 -11.85 -5.35 -13.77
C GLU A 326 -11.41 -5.97 -15.09
N ASN A 327 -11.86 -7.21 -15.35
CA ASN A 327 -11.42 -7.99 -16.51
C ASN A 327 -9.89 -8.01 -16.67
N GLU A 328 -9.18 -8.11 -15.54
CA GLU A 328 -7.72 -8.06 -15.49
C GLU A 328 -7.13 -9.45 -15.72
N GLU A 329 -6.06 -9.54 -16.51
CA GLU A 329 -5.35 -10.80 -16.75
C GLU A 329 -4.76 -11.34 -15.45
N LEU A 330 -4.85 -12.68 -15.25
CA LEU A 330 -4.33 -13.32 -14.03
C LEU A 330 -2.85 -13.01 -13.80
N GLU A 331 -2.06 -12.87 -14.85
CA GLU A 331 -0.65 -12.50 -14.73
C GLU A 331 -0.47 -11.16 -14.03
N ASP A 332 -1.29 -10.16 -14.37
CA ASP A 332 -1.22 -8.82 -13.75
C ASP A 332 -1.70 -8.86 -12.29
N ILE A 333 -2.77 -9.61 -12.01
CA ILE A 333 -3.28 -9.84 -10.66
C ILE A 333 -2.21 -10.51 -9.79
N MET A 334 -1.63 -11.61 -10.26
CA MET A 334 -0.60 -12.34 -9.52
C MET A 334 0.68 -11.51 -9.31
N ASN A 335 1.02 -10.65 -10.27
CA ASN A 335 2.12 -9.70 -10.10
C ASN A 335 1.84 -8.66 -9.01
N GLN A 336 0.59 -8.20 -8.84
CA GLN A 336 0.20 -7.31 -7.74
C GLN A 336 0.27 -8.05 -6.39
N ILE A 337 -0.26 -9.28 -6.33
CA ILE A 337 -0.20 -10.16 -5.15
C ILE A 337 1.26 -10.45 -4.77
N ALA A 338 2.10 -10.81 -5.74
CA ALA A 338 3.52 -11.11 -5.51
C ALA A 338 4.28 -9.93 -4.89
N ARG A 339 3.99 -8.72 -5.35
CA ARG A 339 4.62 -7.52 -4.78
C ARG A 339 4.15 -7.23 -3.35
N TRP A 340 2.85 -7.43 -3.07
CA TRP A 340 2.27 -7.08 -1.77
C TRP A 340 2.52 -8.11 -0.68
N TYR A 341 2.50 -9.40 -1.01
CA TYR A 341 2.75 -10.49 -0.06
C TYR A 341 4.21 -10.97 -0.05
N ASP A 342 5.05 -10.39 -0.89
CA ASP A 342 6.46 -10.77 -1.05
C ASP A 342 6.60 -12.28 -1.35
N VAL A 343 5.92 -12.75 -2.38
CA VAL A 343 5.91 -14.14 -2.84
C VAL A 343 6.32 -14.26 -4.30
N GLU A 344 6.77 -15.46 -4.69
CA GLU A 344 7.09 -15.83 -6.07
C GLU A 344 5.90 -16.53 -6.73
N ILE A 345 5.70 -16.29 -8.04
CA ILE A 345 4.64 -16.92 -8.82
C ILE A 345 5.23 -17.87 -9.85
N GLU A 346 4.77 -19.12 -9.82
CA GLU A 346 5.10 -20.14 -10.79
C GLU A 346 3.82 -20.60 -11.52
N TYR A 347 3.88 -20.67 -12.86
CA TYR A 347 2.74 -21.11 -13.67
C TYR A 347 3.00 -22.48 -14.25
N THR A 348 2.08 -23.44 -13.97
CA THR A 348 2.15 -24.81 -14.50
C THR A 348 1.02 -25.00 -15.51
N ASN A 349 1.35 -24.93 -16.80
CA ASN A 349 0.43 -25.12 -17.93
C ASN A 349 -0.86 -24.27 -17.88
N PHE A 350 -0.78 -23.07 -17.33
CA PHE A 350 -1.92 -22.18 -17.16
C PHE A 350 -1.94 -21.04 -18.22
N ASN A 351 -3.14 -20.70 -18.72
CA ASN A 351 -3.31 -19.52 -19.57
C ASN A 351 -3.31 -18.25 -18.73
N LYS A 352 -2.18 -17.57 -18.67
CA LYS A 352 -1.95 -16.33 -17.90
C LYS A 352 -2.89 -15.18 -18.28
N ARG A 353 -3.51 -15.22 -19.48
CA ARG A 353 -4.43 -14.20 -19.97
C ARG A 353 -5.89 -14.44 -19.57
N THR A 354 -6.18 -15.46 -18.77
CA THR A 354 -7.52 -15.64 -18.20
C THR A 354 -7.85 -14.42 -17.35
N GLN A 355 -9.03 -13.84 -17.60
CA GLN A 355 -9.44 -12.58 -16.97
C GLN A 355 -10.31 -12.84 -15.74
N PHE A 356 -10.12 -11.99 -14.73
CA PHE A 356 -10.85 -12.00 -13.46
C PHE A 356 -11.33 -10.59 -13.10
N GLY A 357 -12.40 -10.54 -12.31
CA GLY A 357 -12.94 -9.30 -11.74
C GLY A 357 -13.31 -9.52 -10.27
N GLY A 358 -13.25 -8.45 -9.49
CA GLY A 358 -13.60 -8.46 -8.07
C GLY A 358 -12.84 -7.41 -7.28
N ALA A 359 -13.25 -7.21 -6.04
CA ALA A 359 -12.60 -6.31 -5.10
C ALA A 359 -12.36 -7.03 -3.77
N ILE A 360 -11.19 -6.86 -3.19
CA ILE A 360 -10.81 -7.44 -1.90
C ILE A 360 -9.81 -6.57 -1.17
N SER A 361 -9.93 -6.49 0.17
CA SER A 361 -8.93 -5.79 0.99
C SER A 361 -7.56 -6.47 0.86
N ARG A 362 -6.51 -5.67 0.61
CA ARG A 362 -5.14 -6.17 0.51
C ARG A 362 -4.53 -6.55 1.87
N TYR A 363 -5.20 -6.22 2.98
CA TYR A 363 -4.77 -6.60 4.34
C TYR A 363 -5.31 -7.95 4.80
N ARG A 364 -6.09 -8.67 3.96
CA ARG A 364 -6.49 -10.05 4.23
C ARG A 364 -5.31 -11.01 4.10
N LYS A 365 -5.45 -12.20 4.66
CA LYS A 365 -4.46 -13.28 4.47
C LYS A 365 -4.37 -13.66 3.00
N LEU A 366 -3.19 -14.06 2.57
CA LEU A 366 -2.97 -14.47 1.17
C LEU A 366 -3.94 -15.58 0.73
N GLU A 367 -4.18 -16.56 1.61
CA GLU A 367 -5.09 -17.67 1.34
C GLU A 367 -6.51 -17.20 1.01
N ASP A 368 -7.01 -16.17 1.71
CA ASP A 368 -8.36 -15.61 1.47
C ASP A 368 -8.44 -14.97 0.09
N VAL A 369 -7.38 -14.25 -0.32
CA VAL A 369 -7.30 -13.61 -1.63
C VAL A 369 -7.24 -14.66 -2.75
N LEU A 370 -6.44 -15.72 -2.59
CA LEU A 370 -6.35 -16.80 -3.56
C LEU A 370 -7.65 -17.61 -3.64
N ASN A 371 -8.26 -17.92 -2.51
CA ASN A 371 -9.55 -18.62 -2.45
C ASN A 371 -10.65 -17.86 -3.20
N LEU A 372 -10.66 -16.51 -3.12
CA LEU A 372 -11.63 -15.71 -3.88
C LEU A 372 -11.49 -15.92 -5.39
N LEU A 373 -10.26 -15.98 -5.91
CA LEU A 373 -10.00 -16.26 -7.32
C LEU A 373 -10.38 -17.70 -7.69
N GLU A 374 -10.14 -18.68 -6.79
CA GLU A 374 -10.51 -20.09 -6.98
C GLU A 374 -12.03 -20.32 -7.05
N LEU A 375 -12.86 -19.45 -6.40
CA LEU A 375 -14.32 -19.53 -6.48
C LEU A 375 -14.86 -19.41 -7.90
N THR A 376 -14.06 -18.91 -8.84
CA THR A 376 -14.45 -18.82 -10.26
C THR A 376 -14.35 -20.16 -10.99
N ASP A 377 -13.80 -21.22 -10.38
CA ASP A 377 -13.46 -22.53 -10.98
C ASP A 377 -12.55 -22.44 -12.22
N LYS A 378 -11.87 -21.30 -12.43
CA LYS A 378 -10.99 -21.08 -13.59
C LYS A 378 -9.51 -21.28 -13.26
N VAL A 379 -9.16 -21.35 -11.97
CA VAL A 379 -7.78 -21.39 -11.49
C VAL A 379 -7.72 -22.13 -10.16
N LYS A 380 -6.59 -22.79 -9.90
CA LYS A 380 -6.21 -23.40 -8.63
C LYS A 380 -4.84 -22.92 -8.19
N PHE A 381 -4.64 -22.81 -6.87
CA PHE A 381 -3.38 -22.38 -6.30
C PHE A 381 -2.83 -23.41 -5.31
N LYS A 382 -1.51 -23.53 -5.28
CA LYS A 382 -0.80 -24.28 -4.24
C LYS A 382 0.30 -23.40 -3.67
N ILE A 383 0.28 -23.21 -2.36
CA ILE A 383 1.31 -22.45 -1.65
C ILE A 383 2.40 -23.44 -1.18
N GLN A 384 3.67 -23.11 -1.46
CA GLN A 384 4.85 -23.86 -1.02
C GLN A 384 5.90 -22.91 -0.49
N GLY A 385 5.97 -22.71 0.84
CA GLY A 385 6.76 -21.66 1.44
C GLY A 385 6.30 -20.29 0.88
N ARG A 386 7.24 -19.50 0.36
CA ARG A 386 6.91 -18.19 -0.26
C ARG A 386 6.64 -18.27 -1.78
N ARG A 387 6.30 -19.44 -2.30
CA ARG A 387 5.97 -19.63 -3.72
C ARG A 387 4.52 -20.03 -3.90
N ILE A 388 3.84 -19.41 -4.87
CA ILE A 388 2.48 -19.74 -5.31
C ILE A 388 2.57 -20.42 -6.67
N ILE A 389 2.10 -21.67 -6.75
CA ILE A 389 1.98 -22.42 -8.00
C ILE A 389 0.57 -22.24 -8.52
N VAL A 390 0.46 -21.69 -9.74
CA VAL A 390 -0.80 -21.46 -10.45
C VAL A 390 -1.07 -22.64 -11.38
N MET A 391 -2.26 -23.24 -11.26
CA MET A 391 -2.66 -24.45 -11.97
C MET A 391 -4.07 -24.28 -12.55
N ASN A 392 -4.45 -25.17 -13.51
CA ASN A 392 -5.84 -25.28 -13.99
C ASN A 392 -6.71 -26.04 -12.99
#